data_987f69e2440e00f31e68b9e431e7b1a0
#
_entry.id   987f69e2440e00f31e68b9e431e7b1a0
#
_cell.length_a   1.000
_cell.length_b   1.000
_cell.length_c   1.000
_cell.angle_alpha   90.00
_cell.angle_beta   90.00
_cell.angle_gamma   90.00
#
_symmetry.space_group_name_H-M   'P 1'
#
loop_
_entity.id
_entity.type
_entity.pdbx_description
1 polymer ?
#
loop_
_entity_poly.entity_id
_entity_poly.type
_entity_poly.pdbx_seq_one_letter_code
_entity_poly.pdbx_strand_id
1 'polypeptide(L)'
;DYNLPNVLCAISIGKYFNVPEEKIVATIEAYAPSNSRSQMLEKDGNHIVLDAYNANPTSMRAAIENFAKFPSTEKILMLGGMMELG
;
A
#
# COMPACT_ATOMS: atom_id res chain seq x y z
N ASP A 1 7.09 6.15 2.98
CA ASP A 1 6.10 5.26 2.37
C ASP A 1 6.82 4.19 1.53
N TYR A 2 6.55 2.93 1.81
CA TYR A 2 7.18 1.80 1.11
C TYR A 2 6.71 1.66 -0.35
N ASN A 3 5.66 2.38 -0.73
CA ASN A 3 5.13 2.41 -2.10
C ASN A 3 5.76 3.49 -2.98
N LEU A 4 6.67 4.27 -2.43
CA LEU A 4 7.29 5.39 -3.15
C LEU A 4 7.91 4.99 -4.51
N PRO A 5 8.64 3.87 -4.63
CA PRO A 5 9.18 3.47 -5.94
C PRO A 5 8.10 3.29 -7.01
N ASN A 6 6.96 2.72 -6.65
CA ASN A 6 5.84 2.52 -7.57
C ASN A 6 5.21 3.86 -7.98
N VAL A 7 5.07 4.79 -7.04
CA VAL A 7 4.58 6.14 -7.32
C VAL A 7 5.51 6.87 -8.27
N LEU A 8 6.82 6.80 -8.04
CA LEU A 8 7.82 7.43 -8.91
C LEU A 8 7.78 6.83 -10.33
N CYS A 9 7.59 5.53 -10.45
CA CYS A 9 7.42 4.88 -11.74
C CYS A 9 6.18 5.41 -12.48
N ALA A 10 5.05 5.52 -11.79
CA ALA A 10 3.81 6.05 -12.38
C ALA A 10 3.98 7.50 -12.84
N ILE A 11 4.63 8.34 -12.05
CA ILE A 11 4.93 9.73 -12.42
C ILE A 11 5.81 9.78 -13.67
N SER A 12 6.86 8.97 -13.73
CA SER A 12 7.78 8.93 -14.86
C SER A 12 7.07 8.52 -16.15
N ILE A 13 6.20 7.52 -16.09
CA ILE A 13 5.40 7.09 -17.24
C ILE A 13 4.44 8.21 -17.68
N GLY A 14 3.77 8.85 -16.74
CA GLY A 14 2.87 9.96 -17.04
C GLY A 14 3.60 11.11 -17.74
N LYS A 15 4.79 11.48 -17.29
CA LYS A 15 5.62 12.50 -17.93
C LYS A 15 6.08 12.09 -19.32
N TYR A 16 6.46 10.84 -19.50
CA TYR A 16 6.87 10.34 -20.81
C TYR A 16 5.76 10.48 -21.85
N PHE A 17 4.51 10.21 -21.47
CA PHE A 17 3.35 10.32 -22.35
C PHE A 17 2.71 11.72 -22.34
N ASN A 18 3.39 12.72 -21.81
CA ASN A 18 2.96 14.12 -21.80
C ASN A 18 1.61 14.34 -21.09
N VAL A 19 1.33 13.58 -20.03
CA VAL A 19 0.17 13.84 -19.18
C VAL A 19 0.42 15.13 -18.40
N PRO A 20 -0.55 16.08 -18.37
CA PRO A 20 -0.40 17.31 -17.60
C PRO A 20 -0.05 17.04 -16.13
N GLU A 21 0.86 17.82 -15.57
CA GLU A 21 1.37 17.61 -14.21
C GLU A 21 0.25 17.64 -13.17
N GLU A 22 -0.72 18.54 -13.31
CA GLU A 22 -1.87 18.62 -12.41
C GLU A 22 -2.71 17.35 -12.43
N LYS A 23 -2.85 16.70 -13.59
CA LYS A 23 -3.57 15.43 -13.71
C LYS A 23 -2.80 14.28 -13.08
N ILE A 24 -1.48 14.25 -13.20
CA ILE A 24 -0.64 13.24 -12.54
C ILE A 24 -0.82 13.34 -11.03
N VAL A 25 -0.67 14.52 -10.46
CA VAL A 25 -0.79 14.76 -9.02
C VAL A 25 -2.20 14.39 -8.53
N ALA A 26 -3.24 14.89 -9.19
CA ALA A 26 -4.61 14.64 -8.80
C ALA A 26 -4.96 13.15 -8.82
N THR A 27 -4.50 12.43 -9.83
CA THR A 27 -4.77 10.98 -9.97
C THR A 27 -4.05 10.18 -8.88
N ILE A 28 -2.80 10.50 -8.58
CA ILE A 28 -2.04 9.82 -7.54
C ILE A 28 -2.63 10.09 -6.15
N GLU A 29 -3.00 11.33 -5.86
CA GLU A 29 -3.62 11.69 -4.58
C GLU A 29 -4.98 11.03 -4.38
N ALA A 30 -5.75 10.86 -5.46
CA ALA A 30 -7.06 10.24 -5.40
C ALA A 30 -7.02 8.70 -5.43
N TYR A 31 -5.86 8.11 -5.70
CA TYR A 31 -5.75 6.66 -5.80
C TYR A 31 -5.97 5.99 -4.45
N ALA A 32 -6.90 5.03 -4.44
CA ALA A 32 -7.17 4.18 -3.28
C ALA A 32 -7.14 2.71 -3.71
N PRO A 33 -6.28 1.88 -3.13
CA PRO A 33 -6.26 0.45 -3.43
C PRO A 33 -7.61 -0.21 -3.14
N SER A 34 -8.05 -1.13 -3.99
CA SER A 34 -9.36 -1.77 -3.86
C SER A 34 -9.34 -3.29 -3.93
N ASN A 35 -8.22 -3.91 -4.17
CA ASN A 35 -8.10 -5.36 -4.40
C ASN A 35 -7.27 -6.07 -3.33
N SER A 36 -7.51 -5.75 -2.08
CA SER A 36 -6.79 -6.30 -0.92
C SER A 36 -5.28 -6.03 -0.94
N ARG A 37 -4.86 -4.96 -1.61
CA ARG A 37 -3.46 -4.50 -1.63
C ARG A 37 -3.35 -3.23 -0.82
N SER A 38 -2.95 -3.35 0.44
CA SER A 38 -2.85 -2.24 1.41
C SER A 38 -4.14 -1.40 1.46
N GLN A 39 -5.28 -2.07 1.35
CA GLN A 39 -6.58 -1.42 1.35
C GLN A 39 -6.94 -0.96 2.76
N MET A 40 -7.32 0.31 2.90
CA MET A 40 -7.74 0.87 4.18
C MET A 40 -9.24 0.70 4.36
N LEU A 41 -9.63 0.08 5.46
CA LEU A 41 -11.02 -0.14 5.83
C LEU A 41 -11.28 0.37 7.24
N GLU A 42 -12.54 0.73 7.52
CA GLU A 42 -12.98 1.05 8.87
C GLU A 42 -14.25 0.27 9.16
N LYS A 43 -14.26 -0.48 10.28
CA LYS A 43 -15.42 -1.26 10.70
C LYS A 43 -15.48 -1.32 12.21
N ASP A 44 -16.65 -1.01 12.76
CA ASP A 44 -16.93 -1.07 14.20
C ASP A 44 -15.90 -0.30 15.05
N GLY A 45 -15.46 0.86 14.56
CA GLY A 45 -14.47 1.69 15.23
C GLY A 45 -13.02 1.21 15.07
N ASN A 46 -12.78 0.15 14.30
CA ASN A 46 -11.45 -0.36 14.03
C ASN A 46 -10.95 0.12 12.66
N HIS A 47 -9.70 0.56 12.61
CA HIS A 47 -9.01 0.85 11.36
C HIS A 47 -8.25 -0.40 10.92
N ILE A 48 -8.60 -0.90 9.73
CA ILE A 48 -8.07 -2.16 9.21
C ILE A 48 -7.25 -1.87 7.96
N VAL A 49 -6.01 -2.40 7.93
CA VAL A 49 -5.21 -2.45 6.70
C VAL A 49 -5.31 -3.87 6.15
N LEU A 50 -6.04 -4.02 5.06
CA LEU A 50 -6.20 -5.31 4.39
C LEU A 50 -5.14 -5.43 3.30
N ASP A 51 -4.17 -6.33 3.52
CA ASP A 51 -3.10 -6.60 2.58
C ASP A 51 -2.99 -8.11 2.36
N ALA A 52 -3.95 -8.63 1.60
CA ALA A 52 -4.20 -10.07 1.51
C ALA A 52 -4.13 -10.61 0.07
N TYR A 53 -3.60 -9.83 -0.87
CA TYR A 53 -3.51 -10.28 -2.27
C TYR A 53 -2.44 -11.35 -2.45
N ASN A 54 -1.23 -11.11 -1.96
CA ASN A 54 -0.10 -12.03 -2.02
C ASN A 54 0.91 -11.69 -0.93
N ALA A 55 1.75 -12.64 -0.57
CA ALA A 55 2.75 -12.47 0.47
C ALA A 55 4.07 -13.12 0.06
N ASN A 56 5.15 -12.36 0.13
CA ASN A 56 6.51 -12.84 0.02
C ASN A 56 7.38 -12.14 1.07
N PRO A 57 8.61 -12.63 1.36
CA PRO A 57 9.42 -12.07 2.45
C PRO A 57 9.66 -10.56 2.32
N THR A 58 9.92 -10.08 1.11
CA THR A 58 10.20 -8.66 0.87
C THR A 58 8.98 -7.78 1.10
N SER A 59 7.84 -8.17 0.53
CA SER A 59 6.59 -7.40 0.69
C SER A 59 6.09 -7.44 2.13
N MET A 60 6.20 -8.59 2.79
CA MET A 60 5.78 -8.74 4.19
C MET A 60 6.63 -7.91 5.12
N ARG A 61 7.95 -7.89 4.93
CA ARG A 61 8.84 -7.03 5.71
C ARG A 61 8.44 -5.57 5.58
N ALA A 62 8.28 -5.09 4.35
CA ALA A 62 7.90 -3.70 4.08
C ALA A 62 6.56 -3.34 4.72
N ALA A 63 5.56 -4.23 4.61
CA ALA A 63 4.24 -4.00 5.19
C ALA A 63 4.28 -3.94 6.72
N ILE A 64 5.01 -4.86 7.37
CA ILE A 64 5.12 -4.90 8.82
C ILE A 64 5.88 -3.68 9.35
N GLU A 65 6.98 -3.32 8.72
CA GLU A 65 7.75 -2.12 9.10
C GLU A 65 6.93 -0.84 8.95
N ASN A 66 6.15 -0.74 7.88
CA ASN A 66 5.24 0.39 7.68
C ASN A 66 4.12 0.42 8.73
N PHE A 67 3.54 -0.73 9.04
CA PHE A 67 2.50 -0.85 10.08
C PHE A 67 3.03 -0.48 11.47
N ALA A 68 4.27 -0.83 11.76
CA ALA A 68 4.90 -0.49 13.04
C ALA A 68 5.01 1.03 13.25
N LYS A 69 5.04 1.82 12.17
CA LYS A 69 5.14 3.27 12.22
C LYS A 69 3.79 3.99 12.39
N PHE A 70 2.67 3.27 12.30
CA PHE A 70 1.38 3.90 12.52
C PHE A 70 1.26 4.48 13.93
N PRO A 71 0.71 5.69 14.07
CA PRO A 71 0.62 6.40 15.34
C PRO A 71 -0.53 5.87 16.22
N SER A 72 -0.47 4.60 16.57
CA SER A 72 -1.45 3.97 17.44
C SER A 72 -0.72 3.16 18.51
N THR A 73 -1.28 3.14 19.72
CA THR A 73 -0.77 2.35 20.83
C THR A 73 -1.35 0.94 20.85
N GLU A 74 -2.49 0.73 20.20
CA GLU A 74 -3.17 -0.56 20.13
C GLU A 74 -3.12 -1.07 18.68
N LYS A 75 -2.21 -2.00 18.41
CA LYS A 75 -2.01 -2.59 17.09
C LYS A 75 -2.08 -4.10 17.18
N ILE A 76 -2.81 -4.71 16.25
CA ILE A 76 -2.93 -6.16 16.15
C ILE A 76 -2.52 -6.57 14.75
N LEU A 77 -1.61 -7.55 14.64
CA LEU A 77 -1.23 -8.17 13.38
C LEU A 77 -1.91 -9.52 13.24
N MET A 78 -2.53 -9.76 12.10
CA MET A 78 -3.04 -11.07 11.72
C MET A 78 -2.32 -11.50 10.45
N LEU A 79 -1.46 -12.50 10.58
CA LEU A 79 -0.59 -12.94 9.49
C LEU A 79 -0.97 -14.34 9.04
N GLY A 80 -1.04 -14.54 7.74
CA GLY A 80 -1.24 -15.83 7.11
C GLY A 80 0.07 -16.45 6.64
N GLY A 81 -0.02 -17.62 6.02
CA GLY A 81 1.13 -18.27 5.42
C GLY A 81 1.63 -17.59 4.17
N MET A 82 2.91 -17.78 3.86
CA MET A 82 3.53 -17.32 2.62
C MET A 82 3.79 -18.51 1.71
N MET A 83 2.99 -18.65 0.67
CA MET A 83 3.09 -19.78 -0.26
C MET A 83 4.37 -19.75 -1.10
N GLU A 84 4.95 -18.58 -1.30
CA GLU A 84 6.15 -18.40 -2.12
C GLU A 84 7.46 -18.77 -1.40
N LEU A 85 7.39 -19.19 -0.17
CA LEU A 85 8.58 -19.66 0.55
C LEU A 85 9.01 -21.08 0.17
N GLY A 86 8.18 -21.83 -0.51
CA GLY A 86 8.46 -23.20 -0.90
C GLY A 86 8.22 -24.22 0.21
#